data_0cba081c62c199403ecb868f6488f15f
#
_entry.id   0cba081c62c199403ecb868f6488f15f
#
_cell.length_a   1.000
_cell.length_b   1.000
_cell.length_c   1.000
_cell.angle_alpha   90.00
_cell.angle_beta   90.00
_cell.angle_gamma   90.00
#
_symmetry.space_group_name_H-M   'P 1'
#
loop_
_entity.id
_entity.type
_entity.pdbx_description
1 polymer ?
#
loop_
_entity_poly.entity_id
_entity_poly.type
_entity_poly.pdbx_seq_one_letter_code
_entity_poly.pdbx_strand_id
1 'polypeptide(L)'
;PPNGLSPQFSARFDSCYVFMSNADELMVSEKTAYSYLNAGLFDADKMDCPRIIRMRPRRSTPKLKIDRHCYEGRTYEDFMRFIADNPDVPVVQMDSVIGNKSGKVLLTMFSQNTNLLLAFLRDHNTARSVLDVFNDLYAMFGRENYCRLFPVILTDRGSEFSNPVPIEQDENDELRSLVFYCNPSAPYQ
;
A
#
# COMPACT_ATOMS: atom_id res chain seq x y z
N PRO A 1 4.57 -51.82 -7.51
CA PRO A 1 3.37 -51.03 -7.48
C PRO A 1 2.20 -51.96 -7.07
N PRO A 2 1.37 -51.62 -6.08
CA PRO A 2 0.19 -52.40 -5.76
C PRO A 2 -0.81 -52.25 -6.92
N ASN A 3 -0.93 -53.29 -7.70
CA ASN A 3 -1.99 -53.48 -8.68
C ASN A 3 -3.33 -53.53 -7.94
N GLY A 4 -4.12 -52.47 -8.03
CA GLY A 4 -5.47 -52.56 -7.49
C GLY A 4 -6.17 -51.26 -7.06
N LEU A 5 -5.56 -50.11 -7.18
CA LEU A 5 -6.32 -48.87 -6.99
C LEU A 5 -7.03 -48.52 -8.30
N SER A 6 -8.36 -48.76 -8.31
CA SER A 6 -9.19 -48.51 -9.48
C SER A 6 -9.24 -47.05 -9.90
N PRO A 7 -9.55 -46.72 -11.16
CA PRO A 7 -9.65 -45.37 -11.70
C PRO A 7 -10.66 -44.43 -10.99
N GLN A 8 -11.43 -44.97 -10.03
CA GLN A 8 -12.43 -44.20 -9.27
C GLN A 8 -11.82 -43.15 -8.31
N PHE A 9 -10.50 -43.18 -8.08
CA PHE A 9 -9.81 -42.25 -7.21
C PHE A 9 -9.35 -40.94 -7.92
N SER A 10 -9.71 -40.74 -9.18
CA SER A 10 -9.17 -39.69 -10.01
C SER A 10 -9.85 -38.32 -9.92
N ALA A 11 -10.87 -38.10 -9.10
CA ALA A 11 -11.60 -36.86 -9.16
C ALA A 11 -11.97 -36.28 -7.79
N ARG A 12 -11.36 -35.19 -7.43
CA ARG A 12 -11.88 -34.14 -6.52
C ARG A 12 -12.13 -34.49 -5.05
N PHE A 13 -11.36 -35.37 -4.43
CA PHE A 13 -11.52 -35.62 -3.00
C PHE A 13 -10.34 -35.07 -2.19
N ASP A 14 -10.68 -34.45 -1.06
CA ASP A 14 -9.72 -34.20 0.00
C ASP A 14 -9.02 -35.52 0.34
N SER A 15 -7.73 -35.63 0.06
CA SER A 15 -6.97 -36.88 0.21
C SER A 15 -7.07 -37.44 1.64
N CYS A 16 -7.18 -36.56 2.64
CA CYS A 16 -7.40 -36.96 4.03
C CYS A 16 -8.75 -37.63 4.23
N TYR A 17 -9.83 -37.12 3.60
CA TYR A 17 -11.16 -37.71 3.69
C TYR A 17 -11.23 -39.08 3.03
N VAL A 18 -10.62 -39.24 1.85
CA VAL A 18 -10.53 -40.53 1.15
C VAL A 18 -9.77 -41.56 1.98
N PHE A 19 -8.68 -41.17 2.64
CA PHE A 19 -7.93 -42.02 3.55
C PHE A 19 -8.74 -42.41 4.76
N MET A 20 -9.42 -41.50 5.42
CA MET A 20 -10.26 -41.81 6.60
C MET A 20 -11.46 -42.69 6.27
N SER A 21 -12.02 -42.55 5.08
CA SER A 21 -13.19 -43.35 4.64
C SER A 21 -12.81 -44.77 4.19
N ASN A 22 -11.54 -45.01 3.83
CA ASN A 22 -11.07 -46.30 3.30
C ASN A 22 -9.85 -46.84 4.07
N ALA A 23 -9.67 -46.43 5.34
CA ALA A 23 -8.50 -46.79 6.13
C ALA A 23 -8.31 -48.31 6.28
N ASP A 24 -9.40 -49.06 6.33
CA ASP A 24 -9.39 -50.52 6.49
C ASP A 24 -9.03 -51.28 5.20
N GLU A 25 -9.19 -50.64 4.04
CA GLU A 25 -8.87 -51.23 2.73
C GLU A 25 -7.46 -50.82 2.23
N LEU A 26 -6.88 -49.74 2.77
CA LEU A 26 -5.60 -49.23 2.35
C LEU A 26 -4.47 -49.81 3.22
N MET A 27 -3.65 -50.69 2.65
CA MET A 27 -2.51 -51.32 3.34
C MET A 27 -1.29 -50.35 3.55
N VAL A 28 -1.45 -49.06 3.29
CA VAL A 28 -0.37 -48.06 3.38
C VAL A 28 -0.78 -46.88 4.21
N SER A 29 0.17 -46.28 4.90
CA SER A 29 -0.10 -45.04 5.66
C SER A 29 -0.34 -43.85 4.73
N GLU A 30 -1.06 -42.83 5.21
CA GLU A 30 -1.28 -41.53 4.50
C GLU A 30 0.05 -40.94 3.99
N LYS A 31 1.08 -40.92 4.85
CA LYS A 31 2.41 -40.42 4.49
C LYS A 31 3.04 -41.22 3.34
N THR A 32 2.83 -42.52 3.30
CA THR A 32 3.32 -43.40 2.22
C THR A 32 2.60 -43.11 0.92
N ALA A 33 1.26 -42.90 0.95
CA ALA A 33 0.50 -42.55 -0.23
C ALA A 33 0.91 -41.18 -0.82
N TYR A 34 1.18 -40.17 0.03
CA TYR A 34 1.76 -38.91 -0.45
C TYR A 34 3.16 -39.06 -1.04
N SER A 35 3.96 -40.00 -0.52
CA SER A 35 5.27 -40.31 -1.08
C SER A 35 5.14 -40.93 -2.49
N TYR A 36 4.17 -41.82 -2.70
CA TYR A 36 3.89 -42.42 -3.98
C TYR A 36 3.33 -41.42 -5.00
N LEU A 37 2.46 -40.50 -4.56
CA LEU A 37 1.98 -39.40 -5.37
C LEU A 37 3.14 -38.47 -5.81
N ASN A 38 4.07 -38.18 -4.88
CA ASN A 38 5.25 -37.40 -5.18
C ASN A 38 6.23 -38.09 -6.14
N ALA A 39 6.25 -39.40 -6.15
CA ALA A 39 7.06 -40.24 -7.03
C ALA A 39 6.40 -40.49 -8.40
N GLY A 40 5.17 -39.98 -8.63
CA GLY A 40 4.42 -40.20 -9.88
C GLY A 40 3.97 -41.64 -10.10
N LEU A 41 3.73 -42.39 -9.01
CA LEU A 41 3.28 -43.79 -9.08
C LEU A 41 1.77 -43.94 -9.21
N PHE A 42 1.01 -42.86 -9.17
CA PHE A 42 -0.43 -42.77 -9.40
C PHE A 42 -0.72 -42.05 -10.71
N ASP A 43 -1.88 -42.34 -11.31
CA ASP A 43 -2.40 -41.58 -12.45
C ASP A 43 -2.80 -40.12 -12.07
N ALA A 44 -3.05 -39.88 -10.75
CA ALA A 44 -3.32 -38.56 -10.21
C ALA A 44 -2.02 -37.77 -10.01
N ASP A 45 -2.01 -36.49 -10.41
CA ASP A 45 -0.89 -35.57 -10.20
C ASP A 45 -1.13 -34.71 -8.95
N LYS A 46 -0.07 -34.08 -8.47
CA LYS A 46 -0.11 -33.08 -7.36
C LYS A 46 -1.11 -31.96 -7.61
N MET A 47 -1.35 -31.64 -8.89
CA MET A 47 -2.30 -30.60 -9.30
C MET A 47 -3.76 -30.99 -9.00
N ASP A 48 -4.04 -32.31 -8.89
CA ASP A 48 -5.37 -32.83 -8.59
C ASP A 48 -5.70 -32.78 -7.10
N CYS A 49 -4.70 -32.51 -6.26
CA CYS A 49 -4.83 -32.48 -4.81
C CYS A 49 -4.88 -31.04 -4.27
N PRO A 50 -6.07 -30.51 -3.93
CA PRO A 50 -6.25 -29.09 -3.59
C PRO A 50 -5.49 -28.63 -2.34
N ARG A 51 -5.07 -29.55 -1.45
CA ARG A 51 -4.29 -29.22 -0.24
C ARG A 51 -2.77 -29.31 -0.40
N ILE A 52 -2.26 -29.93 -1.46
CA ILE A 52 -0.82 -30.04 -1.70
C ILE A 52 -0.26 -28.78 -2.34
N ILE A 53 -1.07 -28.07 -3.14
CA ILE A 53 -0.67 -26.79 -3.73
C ILE A 53 -0.83 -25.70 -2.68
N ARG A 54 0.09 -25.61 -1.73
CA ARG A 54 0.26 -24.40 -0.95
C ARG A 54 0.96 -23.37 -1.85
N MET A 55 0.20 -22.43 -2.39
CA MET A 55 0.81 -21.23 -2.92
C MET A 55 1.72 -20.66 -1.84
N ARG A 56 3.03 -20.60 -2.09
CA ARG A 56 3.92 -19.85 -1.19
C ARG A 56 3.34 -18.44 -1.10
N PRO A 57 2.98 -17.97 0.12
CA PRO A 57 2.57 -16.59 0.26
C PRO A 57 3.67 -15.75 -0.38
N ARG A 58 3.29 -14.83 -1.29
CA ARG A 58 4.25 -13.88 -1.84
C ARG A 58 5.00 -13.30 -0.66
N ARG A 59 6.33 -13.35 -0.69
CA ARG A 59 7.14 -12.64 0.30
C ARG A 59 6.64 -11.22 0.28
N SER A 60 6.00 -10.80 1.38
CA SER A 60 5.62 -9.40 1.53
C SER A 60 6.91 -8.60 1.37
N THR A 61 6.94 -7.70 0.40
CA THR A 61 8.01 -6.70 0.32
C THR A 61 8.11 -6.07 1.70
N PRO A 62 9.31 -5.98 2.30
CA PRO A 62 9.45 -5.34 3.60
C PRO A 62 8.81 -3.96 3.49
N LYS A 63 7.77 -3.72 4.28
CA LYS A 63 7.17 -2.39 4.38
C LYS A 63 8.26 -1.48 4.93
N LEU A 64 8.61 -0.42 4.21
CA LEU A 64 9.46 0.63 4.75
C LEU A 64 8.90 1.02 6.12
N LYS A 65 9.75 0.95 7.15
CA LYS A 65 9.38 1.47 8.47
C LYS A 65 9.38 2.99 8.36
N ILE A 66 8.20 3.56 8.20
CA ILE A 66 8.02 5.01 8.27
C ILE A 66 8.19 5.41 9.73
N ASP A 67 9.03 6.39 9.97
CA ASP A 67 9.14 7.01 11.28
C ASP A 67 7.80 7.66 11.64
N ARG A 68 7.18 7.18 12.73
CA ARG A 68 5.87 7.68 13.16
C ARG A 68 5.95 9.05 13.83
N HIS A 69 7.13 9.50 14.22
CA HIS A 69 7.33 10.83 14.80
C HIS A 69 6.97 11.96 13.82
N CYS A 70 7.03 11.72 12.51
CA CYS A 70 6.60 12.71 11.52
C CYS A 70 5.12 13.10 11.62
N TYR A 71 4.28 12.27 12.27
CA TYR A 71 2.84 12.51 12.46
C TYR A 71 2.50 13.22 13.77
N GLU A 72 3.45 13.39 14.69
CA GLU A 72 3.21 14.06 15.97
C GLU A 72 2.88 15.54 15.74
N GLY A 73 1.76 15.98 16.29
CA GLY A 73 1.22 17.34 16.09
C GLY A 73 0.69 17.61 14.68
N ARG A 74 0.58 16.58 13.83
CA ARG A 74 0.12 16.67 12.43
C ARG A 74 -0.99 15.68 12.12
N THR A 75 -1.71 15.22 13.13
CA THR A 75 -2.84 14.29 12.94
C THR A 75 -4.05 14.99 12.34
N TYR A 76 -5.04 14.22 11.88
CA TYR A 76 -6.30 14.80 11.40
C TYR A 76 -7.05 15.56 12.51
N GLU A 77 -6.94 15.09 13.75
CA GLU A 77 -7.49 15.75 14.92
C GLU A 77 -6.81 17.11 15.19
N ASP A 78 -5.50 17.20 14.97
CA ASP A 78 -4.75 18.48 15.05
C ASP A 78 -5.18 19.42 13.93
N PHE A 79 -5.35 18.89 12.70
CA PHE A 79 -5.90 19.64 11.57
C PHE A 79 -7.28 20.23 11.89
N MET A 80 -8.19 19.42 12.41
CA MET A 80 -9.54 19.88 12.76
C MET A 80 -9.54 20.98 13.82
N ARG A 81 -8.66 20.88 14.82
CA ARG A 81 -8.47 21.95 15.81
C ARG A 81 -7.93 23.21 15.15
N PHE A 82 -6.90 23.08 14.32
CA PHE A 82 -6.33 24.21 13.62
C PHE A 82 -7.34 24.95 12.74
N ILE A 83 -8.15 24.22 11.97
CA ILE A 83 -9.21 24.80 11.11
C ILE A 83 -10.32 25.45 11.93
N ALA A 84 -10.67 24.86 13.09
CA ALA A 84 -11.67 25.48 13.99
C ALA A 84 -11.22 26.87 14.48
N ASP A 85 -9.90 27.02 14.74
CA ASP A 85 -9.32 28.29 15.14
C ASP A 85 -9.05 29.26 13.97
N ASN A 86 -8.95 28.72 12.74
CA ASN A 86 -8.61 29.45 11.52
C ASN A 86 -9.52 29.08 10.33
N PRO A 87 -10.82 29.40 10.37
CA PRO A 87 -11.81 28.91 9.42
C PRO A 87 -11.62 29.39 7.99
N ASP A 88 -10.98 30.52 7.80
CA ASP A 88 -10.78 31.17 6.49
C ASP A 88 -9.46 30.78 5.80
N VAL A 89 -8.63 29.94 6.45
CA VAL A 89 -7.34 29.57 5.89
C VAL A 89 -7.51 28.64 4.69
N PRO A 90 -6.83 28.87 3.56
CA PRO A 90 -6.89 27.97 2.43
C PRO A 90 -6.33 26.59 2.76
N VAL A 91 -7.03 25.55 2.36
CA VAL A 91 -6.59 24.16 2.50
C VAL A 91 -6.34 23.56 1.13
N VAL A 92 -5.16 22.96 0.98
CA VAL A 92 -4.77 22.24 -0.23
C VAL A 92 -4.71 20.74 0.09
N GLN A 93 -5.54 19.96 -0.54
CA GLN A 93 -5.49 18.50 -0.48
C GLN A 93 -4.45 17.99 -1.47
N MET A 94 -3.57 17.10 -1.04
CA MET A 94 -2.49 16.56 -1.85
C MET A 94 -2.54 15.04 -1.89
N ASP A 95 -2.38 14.48 -3.09
CA ASP A 95 -2.38 13.03 -3.33
C ASP A 95 -1.44 12.66 -4.48
N SER A 96 -0.99 11.40 -4.52
CA SER A 96 -0.16 10.84 -5.59
C SER A 96 -0.90 9.79 -6.39
N VAL A 97 -1.15 10.07 -7.67
CA VAL A 97 -1.76 9.11 -8.60
C VAL A 97 -0.66 8.29 -9.28
N ILE A 98 -0.62 6.99 -8.95
CA ILE A 98 0.35 6.04 -9.49
C ILE A 98 -0.32 5.19 -10.56
N GLY A 99 0.16 5.27 -11.81
CA GLY A 99 -0.27 4.42 -12.89
C GLY A 99 0.41 3.03 -12.80
N ASN A 100 1.47 2.83 -13.56
CA ASN A 100 2.29 1.62 -13.50
C ASN A 100 3.33 1.71 -12.39
N LYS A 101 3.63 0.58 -11.71
CA LYS A 101 4.57 0.52 -10.57
C LYS A 101 6.00 1.01 -10.86
N SER A 102 6.40 1.11 -12.10
CA SER A 102 7.71 1.60 -12.56
C SER A 102 7.62 2.83 -13.46
N GLY A 103 6.44 3.45 -13.54
CA GLY A 103 6.18 4.60 -14.40
C GLY A 103 6.21 5.93 -13.67
N LYS A 104 5.95 6.98 -14.42
CA LYS A 104 5.78 8.33 -13.89
C LYS A 104 4.57 8.41 -12.96
N VAL A 105 4.65 9.30 -11.99
CA VAL A 105 3.64 9.52 -10.95
C VAL A 105 3.15 10.95 -11.03
N LEU A 106 1.86 11.13 -10.88
CA LEU A 106 1.24 12.45 -10.87
C LEU A 106 1.03 12.88 -9.41
N LEU A 107 1.58 14.03 -9.03
CA LEU A 107 1.23 14.70 -7.79
C LEU A 107 0.08 15.65 -8.05
N THR A 108 -1.03 15.48 -7.37
CA THR A 108 -2.19 16.34 -7.48
C THR A 108 -2.32 17.22 -6.24
N MET A 109 -2.67 18.47 -6.43
CA MET A 109 -2.94 19.44 -5.37
C MET A 109 -4.28 20.11 -5.68
N PHE A 110 -5.26 19.91 -4.83
CA PHE A 110 -6.58 20.50 -4.97
C PHE A 110 -6.83 21.55 -3.89
N SER A 111 -7.04 22.79 -4.32
CA SER A 111 -7.41 23.88 -3.41
C SER A 111 -8.91 23.91 -3.22
N GLN A 112 -9.38 23.66 -2.01
CA GLN A 112 -10.82 23.66 -1.68
C GLN A 112 -11.47 25.03 -1.86
N ASN A 113 -10.75 26.11 -1.53
CA ASN A 113 -11.29 27.46 -1.56
C ASN A 113 -11.51 28.00 -2.99
N THR A 114 -10.69 27.57 -3.94
CA THR A 114 -10.71 28.06 -5.33
C THR A 114 -11.20 27.05 -6.32
N ASN A 115 -11.41 25.79 -5.92
CA ASN A 115 -11.65 24.63 -6.79
C ASN A 115 -10.56 24.43 -7.88
N LEU A 116 -9.33 24.93 -7.62
CA LEU A 116 -8.21 24.78 -8.53
C LEU A 116 -7.53 23.43 -8.28
N LEU A 117 -7.37 22.66 -9.35
CA LEU A 117 -6.58 21.43 -9.36
C LEU A 117 -5.27 21.70 -10.11
N LEU A 118 -4.16 21.50 -9.43
CA LEU A 118 -2.83 21.47 -10.02
C LEU A 118 -2.36 20.02 -10.11
N ALA A 119 -1.57 19.71 -11.15
CA ALA A 119 -1.05 18.37 -11.37
C ALA A 119 0.40 18.44 -11.89
N PHE A 120 1.31 17.74 -11.21
CA PHE A 120 2.75 17.74 -11.50
C PHE A 120 3.23 16.34 -11.82
N LEU A 121 3.80 16.16 -13.00
CA LEU A 121 4.34 14.87 -13.42
C LEU A 121 5.74 14.68 -12.82
N ARG A 122 5.93 13.57 -12.08
CA ARG A 122 7.19 13.19 -11.44
C ARG A 122 7.69 11.87 -12.01
N ASP A 123 9.01 11.70 -12.10
CA ASP A 123 9.60 10.46 -12.62
C ASP A 123 9.58 9.32 -11.61
N HIS A 124 9.60 9.64 -10.31
CA HIS A 124 9.64 8.65 -9.23
C HIS A 124 8.72 9.04 -8.08
N ASN A 125 8.12 8.04 -7.41
CA ASN A 125 7.33 8.27 -6.20
C ASN A 125 8.22 8.27 -4.95
N THR A 126 8.88 9.39 -4.71
CA THR A 126 9.80 9.59 -3.58
C THR A 126 9.51 10.89 -2.86
N ALA A 127 9.85 10.99 -1.57
CA ALA A 127 9.74 12.23 -0.80
C ALA A 127 10.57 13.36 -1.42
N ARG A 128 11.72 13.05 -2.01
CA ARG A 128 12.55 14.02 -2.69
C ARG A 128 11.84 14.65 -3.87
N SER A 129 11.19 13.86 -4.73
CA SER A 129 10.49 14.39 -5.89
C SER A 129 9.25 15.20 -5.53
N VAL A 130 8.63 14.96 -4.37
CA VAL A 130 7.58 15.84 -3.82
C VAL A 130 8.19 17.17 -3.41
N LEU A 131 9.27 17.14 -2.64
CA LEU A 131 9.96 18.35 -2.20
C LEU A 131 10.43 19.22 -3.38
N ASP A 132 10.94 18.61 -4.45
CA ASP A 132 11.38 19.35 -5.65
C ASP A 132 10.20 20.15 -6.24
N VAL A 133 8.98 19.59 -6.33
CA VAL A 133 7.78 20.30 -6.77
C VAL A 133 7.46 21.49 -5.86
N PHE A 134 7.56 21.32 -4.54
CA PHE A 134 7.30 22.42 -3.60
C PHE A 134 8.35 23.54 -3.70
N ASN A 135 9.60 23.19 -3.92
CA ASN A 135 10.67 24.16 -4.10
C ASN A 135 10.52 24.94 -5.42
N ASP A 136 10.12 24.24 -6.50
CA ASP A 136 9.81 24.90 -7.78
C ASP A 136 8.63 25.88 -7.65
N LEU A 137 7.57 25.49 -6.94
CA LEU A 137 6.44 26.36 -6.66
C LEU A 137 6.84 27.56 -5.79
N TYR A 138 7.66 27.31 -4.77
CA TYR A 138 8.15 28.36 -3.89
C TYR A 138 9.02 29.39 -4.65
N ALA A 139 9.90 28.90 -5.51
CA ALA A 139 10.72 29.75 -6.38
C ALA A 139 9.87 30.54 -7.39
N MET A 140 8.83 29.91 -7.95
CA MET A 140 7.95 30.52 -8.96
C MET A 140 7.08 31.65 -8.36
N PHE A 141 6.46 31.40 -7.20
CA PHE A 141 5.51 32.34 -6.60
C PHE A 141 6.17 33.36 -5.67
N GLY A 142 7.35 33.05 -5.18
CA GLY A 142 7.98 33.79 -4.07
C GLY A 142 7.27 33.52 -2.75
N ARG A 143 7.95 33.81 -1.63
CA ARG A 143 7.49 33.49 -0.28
C ARG A 143 6.07 33.98 0.02
N GLU A 144 5.79 35.27 -0.22
CA GLU A 144 4.51 35.87 0.15
C GLU A 144 3.33 35.18 -0.52
N ASN A 145 3.39 35.00 -1.84
CA ASN A 145 2.31 34.36 -2.60
C ASN A 145 2.21 32.87 -2.29
N TYR A 146 3.35 32.20 -2.12
CA TYR A 146 3.36 30.78 -1.78
C TYR A 146 2.69 30.53 -0.42
N CYS A 147 3.07 31.24 0.64
CA CYS A 147 2.46 31.10 1.95
C CYS A 147 0.95 31.43 1.96
N ARG A 148 0.50 32.28 1.06
CA ARG A 148 -0.93 32.59 0.88
C ARG A 148 -1.69 31.52 0.13
N LEU A 149 -1.05 30.85 -0.85
CA LEU A 149 -1.69 29.83 -1.69
C LEU A 149 -1.64 28.42 -1.07
N PHE A 150 -0.59 28.11 -0.33
CA PHE A 150 -0.31 26.79 0.23
C PHE A 150 -0.06 26.84 1.76
N PRO A 151 -0.89 27.55 2.55
CA PRO A 151 -0.64 27.70 3.98
C PRO A 151 -0.85 26.39 4.74
N VAL A 152 -1.83 25.56 4.32
CA VAL A 152 -2.17 24.29 4.93
C VAL A 152 -2.30 23.21 3.87
N ILE A 153 -1.59 22.10 4.08
CA ILE A 153 -1.59 20.94 3.20
C ILE A 153 -2.14 19.76 3.97
N LEU A 154 -3.17 19.13 3.43
CA LEU A 154 -3.74 17.88 3.95
C LEU A 154 -3.41 16.75 2.98
N THR A 155 -2.79 15.67 3.49
CA THR A 155 -2.37 14.53 2.66
C THR A 155 -2.66 13.19 3.35
N ASP A 156 -2.54 12.11 2.61
CA ASP A 156 -2.55 10.77 3.17
C ASP A 156 -1.21 10.43 3.85
N ARG A 157 -1.09 9.20 4.39
CA ARG A 157 0.14 8.70 5.02
C ARG A 157 1.03 7.94 4.04
N GLY A 158 1.11 8.38 2.79
CA GLY A 158 2.01 7.82 1.79
C GLY A 158 3.48 7.93 2.20
N SER A 159 4.32 6.99 1.77
CA SER A 159 5.75 7.00 2.07
C SER A 159 6.47 8.22 1.48
N GLU A 160 5.95 8.75 0.39
CA GLU A 160 6.43 9.96 -0.29
C GLU A 160 6.16 11.23 0.51
N PHE A 161 5.22 11.20 1.45
CA PHE A 161 4.88 12.33 2.33
C PHE A 161 5.43 12.16 3.75
N SER A 162 6.28 11.16 3.99
CA SER A 162 6.81 10.82 5.32
C SER A 162 7.85 11.80 5.87
N ASN A 163 8.26 12.81 5.10
CA ASN A 163 9.19 13.85 5.54
C ASN A 163 8.56 15.24 5.39
N PRO A 164 7.71 15.67 6.34
CA PRO A 164 6.99 16.96 6.23
C PRO A 164 7.88 18.18 6.46
N VAL A 165 8.91 18.09 7.31
CA VAL A 165 9.72 19.24 7.72
C VAL A 165 10.28 20.06 6.55
N PRO A 166 10.91 19.46 5.52
CA PRO A 166 11.39 20.23 4.38
C PRO A 166 10.27 20.85 3.51
N ILE A 167 9.03 20.32 3.61
CA ILE A 167 7.87 20.93 2.94
C ILE A 167 7.39 22.13 3.74
N GLU A 168 7.41 22.04 5.08
CA GLU A 168 6.95 23.08 5.99
C GLU A 168 7.91 24.26 6.10
N GLN A 169 9.22 24.02 5.93
CA GLN A 169 10.26 25.03 6.12
C GLN A 169 10.98 25.33 4.80
N ASP A 170 11.46 26.55 4.68
CA ASP A 170 12.35 26.96 3.59
C ASP A 170 13.83 26.74 3.95
N GLU A 171 14.74 27.19 3.10
CA GLU A 171 16.20 27.06 3.29
C GLU A 171 16.74 27.86 4.50
N ASN A 172 15.94 28.77 5.06
CA ASN A 172 16.29 29.59 6.22
C ASN A 172 15.59 29.08 7.50
N ASP A 173 15.03 27.86 7.49
CA ASP A 173 14.21 27.29 8.56
C ASP A 173 12.95 28.12 8.89
N GLU A 174 12.50 28.99 7.96
CA GLU A 174 11.29 29.75 8.14
C GLU A 174 10.07 28.96 7.66
N LEU A 175 9.00 28.99 8.47
CA LEU A 175 7.76 28.28 8.15
C LEU A 175 7.10 28.85 6.90
N ARG A 176 6.79 27.97 5.93
CA ARG A 176 6.12 28.32 4.67
C ARG A 176 4.77 27.62 4.47
N SER A 177 4.55 26.48 5.12
CA SER A 177 3.32 25.68 5.07
C SER A 177 3.17 24.88 6.36
N LEU A 178 1.96 24.39 6.63
CA LEU A 178 1.69 23.35 7.65
C LEU A 178 1.20 22.09 6.97
N VAL A 179 1.75 20.94 7.33
CA VAL A 179 1.36 19.65 6.75
C VAL A 179 0.59 18.83 7.79
N PHE A 180 -0.59 18.36 7.42
CA PHE A 180 -1.42 17.46 8.22
C PHE A 180 -1.73 16.17 7.46
N TYR A 181 -2.02 15.11 8.21
CA TYR A 181 -2.26 13.78 7.65
C TYR A 181 -3.65 13.28 7.98
N CYS A 182 -4.34 12.76 6.97
CA CYS A 182 -5.59 12.03 7.14
C CYS A 182 -5.41 10.77 8.00
N ASN A 183 -6.48 10.31 8.62
CA ASN A 183 -6.46 9.05 9.35
C ASN A 183 -6.34 7.87 8.38
N PRO A 184 -5.64 6.78 8.77
CA PRO A 184 -5.51 5.61 7.90
C PRO A 184 -6.87 5.02 7.55
N SER A 185 -7.08 4.70 6.28
CA SER A 185 -8.32 4.08 5.79
C SER A 185 -9.60 4.92 5.99
N ALA A 186 -9.46 6.24 6.04
CA ALA A 186 -10.58 7.18 6.16
C ALA A 186 -10.77 7.98 4.85
N PRO A 187 -11.42 7.40 3.82
CA PRO A 187 -11.52 8.02 2.49
C PRO A 187 -12.43 9.27 2.44
N TYR A 188 -13.05 9.64 3.55
CA TYR A 188 -13.96 10.80 3.64
C TYR A 188 -13.33 12.02 4.34
N GLN A 189 -12.03 11.97 4.61
CA GLN A 189 -11.28 13.07 5.24
C GLN A 189 -10.55 13.92 4.22
#